data_e365aa3dc0e72b574c23efc41b3f50a6
#
_entry.id   e365aa3dc0e72b574c23efc41b3f50a6
#
_cell.length_a   1.000
_cell.length_b   1.000
_cell.length_c   1.000
_cell.angle_alpha   90.00
_cell.angle_beta   90.00
_cell.angle_gamma   90.00
#
_symmetry.space_group_name_H-M   'P 1'
#
loop_
_entity.id
_entity.type
_entity.pdbx_description
1 polymer ?
#
loop_
_entity_poly.entity_id
_entity_poly.type
_entity_poly.pdbx_seq_one_letter_code
_entity_poly.pdbx_strand_id
1 'polypeptide(L)'
;MQDLDSILKLSSESLLNYSRTSKLDAEVLLSNVLKKNIVELIIDKATKINQDEFILYKKLIKRRKLGEPIAYILNRKEFWKNTFFVDQNVLIPRPDTEVIIEEILKLIGKDEKKFILDIGTGSGCIIISIANERPKLICTAIDISKKALKVAKINAKIHHIKNRIKFYNSSVDNFFKGKYDLI
;
A
#
# COMPACT_ATOMS: atom_id res chain seq x y z
N MET A 1 31.11 -6.83 -14.63
CA MET A 1 30.01 -6.92 -13.66
C MET A 1 30.20 -5.78 -12.67
N GLN A 2 29.22 -4.90 -12.54
CA GLN A 2 29.33 -3.77 -11.62
C GLN A 2 29.05 -4.26 -10.21
N ASP A 3 29.83 -3.75 -9.27
CA ASP A 3 29.68 -3.96 -7.83
C ASP A 3 28.39 -3.28 -7.34
N LEU A 4 27.64 -3.93 -6.42
CA LEU A 4 26.38 -3.41 -5.89
C LEU A 4 26.54 -2.07 -5.19
N ASP A 5 27.63 -1.89 -4.44
CA ASP A 5 27.92 -0.64 -3.74
C ASP A 5 28.06 0.52 -4.73
N SER A 6 28.74 0.29 -5.85
CA SER A 6 28.88 1.28 -6.93
C SER A 6 27.54 1.60 -7.58
N ILE A 7 26.69 0.59 -7.85
CA ILE A 7 25.35 0.78 -8.41
C ILE A 7 24.48 1.59 -7.45
N LEU A 8 24.45 1.26 -6.17
CA LEU A 8 23.68 1.99 -5.15
C LEU A 8 24.15 3.44 -5.02
N LYS A 9 25.46 3.67 -4.97
CA LYS A 9 26.06 5.00 -4.88
C LYS A 9 25.62 5.86 -6.06
N LEU A 10 25.86 5.40 -7.29
CA LEU A 10 25.49 6.13 -8.51
C LEU A 10 23.99 6.39 -8.61
N SER A 11 23.17 5.43 -8.21
CA SER A 11 21.71 5.57 -8.22
C SER A 11 21.23 6.58 -7.18
N SER A 12 21.78 6.52 -5.97
CA SER A 12 21.50 7.48 -4.90
C SER A 12 21.88 8.91 -5.32
N GLU A 13 23.09 9.10 -5.82
CA GLU A 13 23.55 10.39 -6.35
C GLU A 13 22.63 10.91 -7.46
N SER A 14 22.20 10.04 -8.35
CA SER A 14 21.29 10.38 -9.43
C SER A 14 19.89 10.80 -8.98
N LEU A 15 19.50 10.47 -7.77
CA LEU A 15 18.20 10.80 -7.16
C LEU A 15 18.25 12.02 -6.24
N LEU A 16 19.42 12.59 -5.92
CA LEU A 16 19.58 13.70 -4.94
C LEU A 16 18.66 14.89 -5.25
N ASN A 17 18.53 15.28 -6.50
CA ASN A 17 17.67 16.40 -6.91
C ASN A 17 16.18 16.06 -6.99
N TYR A 18 15.79 14.79 -6.81
CA TYR A 18 14.44 14.28 -6.99
C TYR A 18 13.83 13.68 -5.73
N SER A 19 14.65 13.36 -4.73
CA SER A 19 14.20 12.75 -3.49
C SER A 19 15.05 13.16 -2.29
N ARG A 20 14.38 13.53 -1.20
CA ARG A 20 15.03 13.78 0.10
C ARG A 20 15.56 12.49 0.74
N THR A 21 15.10 11.34 0.30
CA THR A 21 15.48 10.00 0.78
C THR A 21 16.17 9.20 -0.33
N SER A 22 16.99 9.86 -1.16
CA SER A 22 17.59 9.30 -2.37
C SER A 22 18.31 7.96 -2.14
N LYS A 23 19.07 7.83 -1.05
CA LYS A 23 19.77 6.60 -0.69
C LYS A 23 18.78 5.48 -0.37
N LEU A 24 17.82 5.74 0.53
CA LEU A 24 16.80 4.77 0.91
C LEU A 24 15.95 4.36 -0.30
N ASP A 25 15.59 5.30 -1.16
CA ASP A 25 14.82 5.01 -2.37
C ASP A 25 15.59 4.05 -3.30
N ALA A 26 16.89 4.28 -3.50
CA ALA A 26 17.74 3.40 -4.29
C ALA A 26 17.85 1.99 -3.67
N GLU A 27 18.04 1.90 -2.36
CA GLU A 27 18.11 0.63 -1.61
C GLU A 27 16.79 -0.16 -1.68
N VAL A 28 15.65 0.51 -1.46
CA VAL A 28 14.31 -0.11 -1.53
C VAL A 28 14.01 -0.64 -2.93
N LEU A 29 14.34 0.12 -3.98
CA LEU A 29 14.12 -0.32 -5.35
C LEU A 29 15.01 -1.51 -5.73
N LEU A 30 16.28 -1.50 -5.31
CA LEU A 30 17.20 -2.61 -5.55
C LEU A 30 16.79 -3.87 -4.79
N SER A 31 16.42 -3.72 -3.51
CA SER A 31 15.85 -4.77 -2.66
C SER A 31 14.68 -5.48 -3.35
N ASN A 32 13.76 -4.70 -3.92
CA ASN A 32 12.62 -5.26 -4.64
C ASN A 32 13.03 -6.04 -5.91
N VAL A 33 14.01 -5.55 -6.66
CA VAL A 33 14.50 -6.23 -7.88
C VAL A 33 15.18 -7.54 -7.54
N LEU A 34 16.03 -7.55 -6.53
CA LEU A 34 16.80 -8.73 -6.11
C LEU A 34 16.01 -9.68 -5.20
N LYS A 35 14.77 -9.30 -4.81
CA LYS A 35 13.92 -10.04 -3.86
C LYS A 35 14.63 -10.36 -2.54
N LYS A 36 15.48 -9.45 -2.09
CA LYS A 36 16.21 -9.49 -0.81
C LYS A 36 15.74 -8.35 0.08
N ASN A 37 15.82 -8.50 1.40
CA ASN A 37 15.58 -7.37 2.28
C ASN A 37 16.79 -6.39 2.27
N ILE A 38 16.58 -5.16 2.73
CA ILE A 38 17.63 -4.12 2.71
C ILE A 38 18.83 -4.52 3.57
N VAL A 39 18.59 -5.20 4.70
CA VAL A 39 19.68 -5.65 5.59
C VAL A 39 20.54 -6.70 4.90
N GLU A 40 19.91 -7.66 4.19
CA GLU A 40 20.63 -8.65 3.38
C GLU A 40 21.49 -7.99 2.29
N LEU A 41 20.99 -6.93 1.64
CA LEU A 41 21.76 -6.19 0.64
C LEU A 41 22.99 -5.50 1.21
N ILE A 42 22.90 -5.00 2.45
CA ILE A 42 24.00 -4.29 3.12
C ILE A 42 25.07 -5.28 3.60
N ILE A 43 24.65 -6.45 4.10
CA ILE A 43 25.56 -7.45 4.69
C ILE A 43 26.19 -8.33 3.61
N ASP A 44 25.42 -8.75 2.61
CA ASP A 44 25.88 -9.71 1.59
C ASP A 44 26.54 -8.98 0.41
N LYS A 45 27.79 -8.58 0.61
CA LYS A 45 28.62 -7.96 -0.43
C LYS A 45 28.92 -8.87 -1.64
N ALA A 46 28.67 -10.18 -1.51
CA ALA A 46 28.86 -11.13 -2.59
C ALA A 46 27.67 -11.20 -3.55
N THR A 47 26.54 -10.57 -3.20
CA THR A 47 25.36 -10.50 -4.07
C THR A 47 25.73 -9.82 -5.40
N LYS A 48 25.40 -10.49 -6.49
CA LYS A 48 25.64 -9.99 -7.85
C LYS A 48 24.29 -9.68 -8.50
N ILE A 49 24.25 -8.64 -9.30
CA ILE A 49 23.11 -8.29 -10.13
C ILE A 49 23.36 -8.81 -11.55
N ASN A 50 22.40 -9.51 -12.14
CA ASN A 50 22.46 -9.90 -13.54
C ASN A 50 21.99 -8.76 -14.46
N GLN A 51 22.13 -8.95 -15.77
CA GLN A 51 21.82 -7.90 -16.75
C GLN A 51 20.33 -7.51 -16.77
N ASP A 52 19.41 -8.47 -16.64
CA ASP A 52 17.97 -8.21 -16.67
C ASP A 52 17.51 -7.48 -15.40
N GLU A 53 18.02 -7.90 -14.25
CA GLU A 53 17.80 -7.22 -12.97
C GLU A 53 18.32 -5.77 -13.03
N PHE A 54 19.51 -5.56 -13.58
CA PHE A 54 20.08 -4.23 -13.73
C PHE A 54 19.24 -3.33 -14.65
N ILE A 55 18.76 -3.86 -15.77
CA ILE A 55 17.86 -3.13 -16.68
C ILE A 55 16.55 -2.78 -15.96
N LEU A 56 15.96 -3.73 -15.23
CA LEU A 56 14.76 -3.49 -14.45
C LEU A 56 14.99 -2.40 -13.39
N TYR A 57 16.06 -2.52 -12.62
CA TYR A 57 16.42 -1.54 -11.60
C TYR A 57 16.54 -0.12 -12.19
N LYS A 58 17.25 0.04 -13.31
CA LYS A 58 17.38 1.34 -14.02
C LYS A 58 16.01 1.90 -14.44
N LYS A 59 15.06 1.05 -14.86
CA LYS A 59 13.70 1.48 -15.19
C LYS A 59 12.99 2.04 -13.94
N LEU A 60 13.12 1.39 -12.78
CA LEU A 60 12.51 1.85 -11.53
C LEU A 60 13.13 3.18 -11.07
N ILE A 61 14.45 3.33 -11.13
CA ILE A 61 15.15 4.59 -10.83
C ILE A 61 14.66 5.71 -11.78
N LYS A 62 14.47 5.43 -13.06
CA LYS A 62 13.93 6.42 -14.00
C LYS A 62 12.51 6.87 -13.61
N ARG A 63 11.63 5.96 -13.22
CA ARG A 63 10.29 6.30 -12.72
C ARG A 63 10.38 7.20 -11.48
N ARG A 64 11.27 6.88 -10.56
CA ARG A 64 11.48 7.68 -9.34
C ARG A 64 11.99 9.10 -9.66
N LYS A 65 12.88 9.26 -10.65
CA LYS A 65 13.33 10.57 -11.14
C LYS A 65 12.20 11.41 -11.74
N LEU A 66 11.16 10.78 -12.28
CA LEU A 66 9.96 11.46 -12.76
C LEU A 66 9.00 11.85 -11.64
N GLY A 67 9.38 11.70 -10.36
CA GLY A 67 8.59 12.06 -9.20
C GLY A 67 7.60 10.97 -8.75
N GLU A 68 7.59 9.80 -9.41
CA GLU A 68 6.65 8.74 -9.03
C GLU A 68 6.97 8.22 -7.62
N PRO A 69 5.98 8.15 -6.71
CA PRO A 69 6.16 7.63 -5.36
C PRO A 69 6.62 6.16 -5.35
N ILE A 70 7.52 5.80 -4.44
CA ILE A 70 7.99 4.41 -4.28
C ILE A 70 6.83 3.43 -4.13
N ALA A 71 5.80 3.79 -3.38
CA ALA A 71 4.62 2.94 -3.19
C ALA A 71 3.91 2.58 -4.51
N TYR A 72 3.83 3.52 -5.46
CA TYR A 72 3.24 3.26 -6.78
C TYR A 72 4.21 2.50 -7.70
N ILE A 73 5.51 2.80 -7.61
CA ILE A 73 6.52 2.06 -8.36
C ILE A 73 6.50 0.57 -8.01
N LEU A 74 6.35 0.27 -6.71
CA LEU A 74 6.33 -1.09 -6.18
C LEU A 74 4.92 -1.70 -6.10
N ASN A 75 3.89 -0.91 -6.38
CA ASN A 75 2.49 -1.27 -6.22
C ASN A 75 2.16 -1.82 -4.82
N ARG A 76 2.83 -1.33 -3.79
CA ARG A 76 2.58 -1.78 -2.41
C ARG A 76 2.82 -0.67 -1.39
N LYS A 77 2.04 -0.71 -0.30
CA LYS A 77 2.19 0.13 0.88
C LYS A 77 1.83 -0.66 2.12
N GLU A 78 2.69 -0.63 3.10
CA GLU A 78 2.40 -1.13 4.44
C GLU A 78 1.47 -0.15 5.16
N PHE A 79 0.45 -0.66 5.80
CA PHE A 79 -0.49 0.09 6.59
C PHE A 79 -1.11 -0.83 7.65
N TRP A 80 -1.11 -0.39 8.92
CA TRP A 80 -1.47 -1.24 10.05
C TRP A 80 -0.61 -2.51 10.04
N LYS A 81 -1.20 -3.66 10.18
CA LYS A 81 -0.53 -4.98 10.18
C LYS A 81 -0.48 -5.64 8.79
N ASN A 82 -0.79 -4.90 7.75
CA ASN A 82 -1.04 -5.45 6.42
C ASN A 82 -0.26 -4.73 5.34
N THR A 83 -0.06 -5.39 4.21
CA THR A 83 0.47 -4.79 2.99
C THR A 83 -0.63 -4.64 1.97
N PHE A 84 -0.83 -3.44 1.45
CA PHE A 84 -1.87 -3.11 0.48
C PHE A 84 -1.29 -2.87 -0.91
N PHE A 85 -1.98 -3.38 -1.93
CA PHE A 85 -1.75 -2.96 -3.31
C PHE A 85 -2.21 -1.51 -3.47
N VAL A 86 -1.38 -0.68 -4.07
CA VAL A 86 -1.68 0.72 -4.38
C VAL A 86 -1.17 1.08 -5.77
N ASP A 87 -1.90 1.93 -6.45
CA ASP A 87 -1.52 2.53 -7.72
C ASP A 87 -1.98 3.99 -7.79
N GLN A 88 -1.74 4.66 -8.88
CA GLN A 88 -2.11 6.06 -9.12
C GLN A 88 -3.62 6.37 -9.00
N ASN A 89 -4.48 5.37 -8.85
CA ASN A 89 -5.93 5.53 -8.75
C ASN A 89 -6.41 5.72 -7.31
N VAL A 90 -5.53 5.55 -6.32
CA VAL A 90 -5.85 5.68 -4.89
C VAL A 90 -4.81 6.51 -4.15
N LEU A 91 -5.24 7.17 -3.09
CA LEU A 91 -4.30 7.83 -2.18
C LEU A 91 -3.43 6.75 -1.50
N ILE A 92 -2.13 7.00 -1.41
CA ILE A 92 -1.21 6.14 -0.63
C ILE A 92 -1.61 6.23 0.86
N PRO A 93 -1.93 5.11 1.52
CA PRO A 93 -2.26 5.10 2.95
C PRO A 93 -1.19 5.82 3.78
N ARG A 94 -1.65 6.70 4.69
CA ARG A 94 -0.77 7.48 5.55
C ARG A 94 -0.69 6.84 6.94
N PRO A 95 0.48 6.82 7.60
CA PRO A 95 0.61 6.27 8.96
C PRO A 95 -0.35 6.93 9.96
N ASP A 96 -0.53 8.25 9.88
CA ASP A 96 -1.43 9.00 10.77
C ASP A 96 -2.88 8.50 10.73
N THR A 97 -3.28 7.85 9.65
CA THR A 97 -4.62 7.26 9.48
C THR A 97 -4.80 5.99 10.34
N GLU A 98 -3.72 5.38 10.82
CA GLU A 98 -3.77 4.19 11.68
C GLU A 98 -4.44 4.48 13.04
N VAL A 99 -4.37 5.73 13.51
CA VAL A 99 -5.06 6.18 14.72
C VAL A 99 -6.58 5.93 14.64
N ILE A 100 -7.16 6.09 13.43
CA ILE A 100 -8.60 5.81 13.23
C ILE A 100 -8.91 4.34 13.52
N ILE A 101 -8.04 3.43 13.12
CA ILE A 101 -8.23 2.00 13.39
C ILE A 101 -8.13 1.74 14.88
N GLU A 102 -7.15 2.31 15.58
CA GLU A 102 -6.99 2.17 17.02
C GLU A 102 -8.24 2.60 17.77
N GLU A 103 -8.80 3.77 17.42
CA GLU A 103 -10.01 4.28 18.08
C GLU A 103 -11.24 3.40 17.80
N ILE A 104 -11.42 2.94 16.56
CA ILE A 104 -12.52 2.03 16.21
C ILE A 104 -12.41 0.72 16.98
N LEU A 105 -11.19 0.19 17.13
CA LEU A 105 -10.97 -1.07 17.86
C LEU A 105 -11.19 -0.94 19.36
N LYS A 106 -11.10 0.26 19.95
CA LYS A 106 -11.49 0.53 21.33
C LYS A 106 -13.02 0.60 21.50
N LEU A 107 -13.72 1.14 20.49
CA LEU A 107 -15.17 1.31 20.50
C LEU A 107 -15.94 0.02 20.23
N ILE A 108 -15.35 -0.94 19.51
CA ILE A 108 -16.03 -2.15 19.07
C ILE A 108 -15.32 -3.37 19.66
N GLY A 109 -16.04 -4.13 20.47
CA GLY A 109 -15.56 -5.38 21.06
C GLY A 109 -15.25 -6.45 20.00
N LYS A 110 -14.36 -7.38 20.33
CA LYS A 110 -13.85 -8.39 19.38
C LYS A 110 -14.96 -9.25 18.77
N ASP A 111 -16.00 -9.54 19.55
CA ASP A 111 -17.08 -10.45 19.17
C ASP A 111 -18.40 -9.73 18.83
N GLU A 112 -18.36 -8.41 18.78
CA GLU A 112 -19.54 -7.63 18.44
C GLU A 112 -19.87 -7.69 16.95
N LYS A 113 -21.16 -7.81 16.66
CA LYS A 113 -21.71 -7.70 15.31
C LYS A 113 -22.20 -6.27 15.08
N LYS A 114 -21.49 -5.52 14.29
CA LYS A 114 -21.79 -4.12 13.95
C LYS A 114 -21.76 -3.91 12.45
N PHE A 115 -22.50 -2.91 11.98
CA PHE A 115 -22.54 -2.49 10.59
C PHE A 115 -21.65 -1.25 10.43
N ILE A 116 -20.65 -1.35 9.56
CA ILE A 116 -19.66 -0.30 9.33
C ILE A 116 -19.78 0.19 7.89
N LEU A 117 -19.75 1.51 7.71
CA LEU A 117 -19.66 2.16 6.39
C LEU A 117 -18.36 2.95 6.28
N ASP A 118 -17.56 2.65 5.27
CA ASP A 118 -16.37 3.41 4.90
C ASP A 118 -16.66 4.25 3.65
N ILE A 119 -16.62 5.58 3.79
CA ILE A 119 -16.91 6.54 2.73
C ILE A 119 -15.59 7.06 2.15
N GLY A 120 -15.43 6.95 0.83
CA GLY A 120 -14.17 7.29 0.18
C GLY A 120 -13.09 6.24 0.45
N THR A 121 -13.46 4.97 0.35
CA THR A 121 -12.61 3.84 0.80
C THR A 121 -11.24 3.78 0.14
N GLY A 122 -11.03 4.39 -1.02
CA GLY A 122 -9.74 4.41 -1.73
C GLY A 122 -9.18 3.02 -1.97
N SER A 123 -8.03 2.72 -1.35
CA SER A 123 -7.41 1.38 -1.39
C SER A 123 -8.14 0.33 -0.56
N GLY A 124 -9.10 0.73 0.27
CA GLY A 124 -9.78 -0.14 1.23
C GLY A 124 -8.98 -0.36 2.52
N CYS A 125 -7.88 0.36 2.73
CA CYS A 125 -6.95 0.07 3.83
C CYS A 125 -7.60 0.16 5.22
N ILE A 126 -8.50 1.11 5.46
CA ILE A 126 -9.20 1.26 6.74
C ILE A 126 -10.17 0.09 6.95
N ILE A 127 -11.13 -0.05 6.05
CA ILE A 127 -12.21 -1.03 6.21
C ILE A 127 -11.69 -2.48 6.23
N ILE A 128 -10.66 -2.77 5.43
CA ILE A 128 -10.03 -4.10 5.39
C ILE A 128 -9.29 -4.38 6.69
N SER A 129 -8.52 -3.42 7.21
CA SER A 129 -7.81 -3.58 8.48
C SER A 129 -8.77 -3.81 9.64
N ILE A 130 -9.85 -3.03 9.72
CA ILE A 130 -10.88 -3.19 10.76
C ILE A 130 -11.57 -4.56 10.63
N ALA A 131 -11.94 -4.95 9.40
CA ALA A 131 -12.59 -6.24 9.16
C ALA A 131 -11.71 -7.43 9.53
N ASN A 132 -10.39 -7.33 9.37
CA ASN A 132 -9.45 -8.36 9.80
C ASN A 132 -9.38 -8.48 11.33
N GLU A 133 -9.36 -7.34 12.04
CA GLU A 133 -9.30 -7.31 13.51
C GLU A 133 -10.64 -7.69 14.18
N ARG A 134 -11.77 -7.55 13.46
CA ARG A 134 -13.14 -7.77 13.96
C ARG A 134 -13.93 -8.69 13.02
N PRO A 135 -13.83 -10.01 13.20
CA PRO A 135 -14.39 -10.99 12.25
C PRO A 135 -15.90 -10.93 12.09
N LYS A 136 -16.64 -10.43 13.09
CA LYS A 136 -18.13 -10.39 13.07
C LYS A 136 -18.70 -9.11 12.46
N LEU A 137 -17.86 -8.15 12.04
CA LEU A 137 -18.32 -6.92 11.39
C LEU A 137 -18.93 -7.20 10.01
N ILE A 138 -19.98 -6.46 9.70
CA ILE A 138 -20.60 -6.39 8.38
C ILE A 138 -20.19 -5.07 7.76
N CYS A 139 -19.33 -5.14 6.76
CA CYS A 139 -18.65 -3.98 6.19
C CYS A 139 -19.25 -3.58 4.85
N THR A 140 -19.42 -2.27 4.68
CA THR A 140 -19.78 -1.63 3.41
C THR A 140 -18.74 -0.55 3.12
N ALA A 141 -18.29 -0.49 1.88
CA ALA A 141 -17.32 0.50 1.41
C ALA A 141 -17.87 1.20 0.17
N ILE A 142 -17.80 2.51 0.14
CA ILE A 142 -18.21 3.30 -1.03
C ILE A 142 -17.08 4.19 -1.51
N ASP A 143 -17.06 4.43 -2.81
CA ASP A 143 -16.16 5.42 -3.43
C ASP A 143 -16.80 5.94 -4.73
N ILE A 144 -16.56 7.21 -5.04
CA ILE A 144 -16.99 7.82 -6.29
C ILE A 144 -16.17 7.30 -7.47
N SER A 145 -14.95 6.87 -7.22
CA SER A 145 -14.02 6.36 -8.22
C SER A 145 -14.19 4.85 -8.43
N LYS A 146 -14.69 4.45 -9.59
CA LYS A 146 -14.71 3.03 -10.00
C LYS A 146 -13.30 2.42 -10.00
N LYS A 147 -12.26 3.22 -10.28
CA LYS A 147 -10.88 2.77 -10.30
C LYS A 147 -10.38 2.49 -8.88
N ALA A 148 -10.69 3.36 -7.91
CA ALA A 148 -10.38 3.12 -6.50
C ALA A 148 -11.06 1.85 -5.98
N LEU A 149 -12.35 1.65 -6.29
CA LEU A 149 -13.05 0.42 -5.92
C LEU A 149 -12.43 -0.86 -6.53
N LYS A 150 -11.83 -0.79 -7.72
CA LYS A 150 -11.08 -1.92 -8.26
C LYS A 150 -9.87 -2.25 -7.38
N VAL A 151 -9.12 -1.24 -6.94
CA VAL A 151 -7.99 -1.40 -6.03
C VAL A 151 -8.45 -1.97 -4.69
N ALA A 152 -9.52 -1.41 -4.08
CA ALA A 152 -10.07 -1.92 -2.83
C ALA A 152 -10.49 -3.41 -2.94
N LYS A 153 -11.13 -3.80 -4.05
CA LYS A 153 -11.52 -5.20 -4.31
C LYS A 153 -10.32 -6.14 -4.48
N ILE A 154 -9.23 -5.66 -5.12
CA ILE A 154 -7.96 -6.40 -5.21
C ILE A 154 -7.43 -6.63 -3.80
N ASN A 155 -7.36 -5.60 -2.97
CA ASN A 155 -6.89 -5.70 -1.60
C ASN A 155 -7.78 -6.62 -0.76
N ALA A 156 -9.10 -6.52 -0.84
CA ALA A 156 -10.01 -7.42 -0.14
C ALA A 156 -9.82 -8.89 -0.56
N LYS A 157 -9.43 -9.14 -1.82
CA LYS A 157 -9.07 -10.49 -2.29
C LYS A 157 -7.73 -10.95 -1.73
N ILE A 158 -6.70 -10.10 -1.75
CA ILE A 158 -5.37 -10.39 -1.18
C ILE A 158 -5.49 -10.77 0.30
N HIS A 159 -6.33 -10.06 1.05
CA HIS A 159 -6.56 -10.30 2.48
C HIS A 159 -7.66 -11.32 2.79
N HIS A 160 -8.16 -12.07 1.80
CA HIS A 160 -9.14 -13.16 1.95
C HIS A 160 -10.49 -12.75 2.56
N ILE A 161 -10.87 -11.47 2.50
CA ILE A 161 -12.11 -10.94 3.08
C ILE A 161 -13.08 -10.34 2.05
N LYS A 162 -12.88 -10.63 0.77
CA LYS A 162 -13.71 -10.11 -0.33
C LYS A 162 -15.22 -10.30 -0.10
N ASN A 163 -15.62 -11.42 0.47
CA ASN A 163 -17.04 -11.75 0.71
C ASN A 163 -17.62 -11.09 1.96
N ARG A 164 -16.81 -10.42 2.77
CA ARG A 164 -17.22 -9.74 4.00
C ARG A 164 -17.45 -8.25 3.82
N ILE A 165 -17.05 -7.68 2.67
CA ILE A 165 -17.18 -6.26 2.37
C ILE A 165 -18.04 -6.09 1.12
N LYS A 166 -19.10 -5.29 1.23
CA LYS A 166 -19.92 -4.87 0.09
C LYS A 166 -19.38 -3.57 -0.47
N PHE A 167 -19.07 -3.53 -1.76
CA PHE A 167 -18.51 -2.37 -2.45
C PHE A 167 -19.53 -1.72 -3.37
N TYR A 168 -19.75 -0.41 -3.22
CA TYR A 168 -20.65 0.34 -4.09
C TYR A 168 -19.97 1.58 -4.67
N ASN A 169 -20.21 1.82 -5.97
CA ASN A 169 -19.79 3.07 -6.60
C ASN A 169 -20.87 4.12 -6.35
N SER A 170 -20.63 5.02 -5.41
CA SER A 170 -21.56 6.06 -5.01
C SER A 170 -20.85 7.22 -4.34
N SER A 171 -21.43 8.41 -4.39
CA SER A 171 -21.11 9.49 -3.45
C SER A 171 -21.85 9.29 -2.13
N VAL A 172 -21.46 10.01 -1.09
CA VAL A 172 -22.17 10.01 0.20
C VAL A 172 -23.62 10.48 0.03
N ASP A 173 -23.84 11.52 -0.76
CA ASP A 173 -25.16 12.12 -0.96
C ASP A 173 -26.17 11.23 -1.69
N ASN A 174 -25.67 10.25 -2.43
CA ASN A 174 -26.48 9.33 -3.24
C ASN A 174 -26.51 7.90 -2.67
N PHE A 175 -25.95 7.69 -1.48
CA PHE A 175 -25.91 6.37 -0.86
C PHE A 175 -26.95 6.24 0.26
N PHE A 176 -28.08 5.62 -0.03
CA PHE A 176 -29.21 5.47 0.91
C PHE A 176 -29.43 4.03 1.37
N LYS A 177 -28.41 3.17 1.28
CA LYS A 177 -28.53 1.74 1.59
C LYS A 177 -28.06 1.43 3.01
N GLY A 178 -28.95 0.87 3.80
CA GLY A 178 -28.62 0.30 5.10
C GLY A 178 -28.68 1.31 6.26
N LYS A 179 -28.49 0.76 7.46
CA LYS A 179 -28.24 1.51 8.69
C LYS A 179 -26.90 1.05 9.23
N TYR A 180 -26.11 1.96 9.75
CA TYR A 180 -24.77 1.71 10.21
C TYR A 180 -24.58 2.15 11.65
N ASP A 181 -23.80 1.37 12.40
CA ASP A 181 -23.42 1.69 13.77
C ASP A 181 -22.23 2.64 13.81
N LEU A 182 -21.40 2.61 12.75
CA LEU A 182 -20.24 3.49 12.59
C LEU A 182 -20.08 3.87 11.11
N ILE A 183 -19.76 5.14 10.89
CA ILE A 183 -19.48 5.70 9.57
C ILE A 183 -18.13 6.41 9.61
#